data_601ab1b29d0200bd6e93b7788852e9ef
#
_entry.id   601ab1b29d0200bd6e93b7788852e9ef
#
_cell.length_a   1.000
_cell.length_b   1.000
_cell.length_c   1.000
_cell.angle_alpha   90.00
_cell.angle_beta   90.00
_cell.angle_gamma   90.00
#
_symmetry.space_group_name_H-M   'P 1'
#
loop_
_entity.id
_entity.type
_entity.pdbx_description
1 polymer ?
#
loop_
_entity_poly.entity_id
_entity_poly.type
_entity_poly.pdbx_seq_one_letter_code
_entity_poly.pdbx_strand_id
1 'polypeptide(L)'
;VIFMFLAFTFIKLQGERLKRSALRSCTSYVTVLAIVLIVGYFSSRPMMIAYYDATATKRNTLTENSQEVMEKMDGGLTLTTYVNLLDETWYNGSPEGKNYDMEKFDRYVRFKPDMKINYVYYYGPGTNAHYDKIYEGLSLKERMVKVCEGYDYNPEMFISAEEVSKMDDLSRENGRFVRVFKRDNGKKAYLRIYQDNFVHPFESEITAALKTLVDKSPMVAFVTGHGERGCGDYSDKGYAAFAQNPSFRNSLINQGFQVEEVTLDQPVPENVDVLVLSDLKSSLTAEEFANYNAFVERGGNLIVLGEPKRQAYMNPLVEVLGLRFVDGILVAPSKQYLDDIIAARITEGALNASLYFNQLIRRGYTVITPSACAVEVVDTTKGFKISEVLATNPQGSWIEYETTDFLNEKSTINPKIGEVEKSNSVMFYLSRSIKDKPEQRIFVIGDADCLSVKELSTSRAGLNGANFSMITEMFRSLSYDEYPINTDRVRPPDDDLYISQDAMIWVKIGFIWLIPLAIMVWSIVFLIKRKRR
;
A
#
# COMPACT_ATOMS: atom_id res chain seq x y z
N VAL A 1 12.88 -36.79 -16.22
CA VAL A 1 12.63 -37.62 -17.39
C VAL A 1 13.94 -38.14 -17.98
N ILE A 2 14.84 -37.28 -18.46
CA ILE A 2 16.13 -37.66 -19.06
C ILE A 2 16.98 -38.51 -18.10
N PHE A 3 17.10 -38.12 -16.83
CA PHE A 3 17.84 -38.87 -15.82
C PHE A 3 17.28 -40.27 -15.59
N MET A 4 15.96 -40.43 -15.50
CA MET A 4 15.31 -41.74 -15.35
C MET A 4 15.53 -42.62 -16.58
N PHE A 5 15.49 -42.07 -17.79
CA PHE A 5 15.77 -42.76 -19.02
C PHE A 5 17.24 -43.20 -19.10
N LEU A 6 18.17 -42.32 -18.72
CA LEU A 6 19.61 -42.66 -18.66
C LEU A 6 19.92 -43.72 -17.60
N ALA A 7 19.32 -43.61 -16.39
CA ALA A 7 19.46 -44.58 -15.33
C ALA A 7 18.93 -45.96 -15.76
N PHE A 8 17.75 -46.02 -16.39
CA PHE A 8 17.21 -47.25 -16.95
C PHE A 8 18.12 -47.86 -18.02
N THR A 9 18.61 -47.00 -18.93
CA THR A 9 19.55 -47.42 -19.98
C THR A 9 20.82 -48.01 -19.38
N PHE A 10 21.41 -47.38 -18.36
CA PHE A 10 22.61 -47.82 -17.68
C PHE A 10 22.39 -49.16 -16.95
N ILE A 11 21.30 -49.33 -16.21
CA ILE A 11 20.95 -50.58 -15.52
C ILE A 11 20.74 -51.71 -16.54
N LYS A 12 20.08 -51.42 -17.66
CA LYS A 12 19.82 -52.40 -18.71
C LYS A 12 21.09 -52.83 -19.42
N LEU A 13 22.02 -51.92 -19.71
CA LEU A 13 23.33 -52.22 -20.31
C LEU A 13 24.24 -53.04 -19.38
N GLN A 14 24.14 -52.85 -18.06
CA GLN A 14 24.86 -53.67 -17.07
C GLN A 14 24.26 -55.07 -16.90
N GLY A 15 22.94 -55.23 -17.05
CA GLY A 15 22.23 -56.49 -16.81
C GLY A 15 22.16 -57.44 -18.01
N GLU A 16 22.31 -56.96 -19.23
CA GLU A 16 22.19 -57.76 -20.46
C GLU A 16 23.54 -58.05 -21.13
N ARG A 17 24.13 -59.21 -20.83
CA ARG A 17 25.13 -59.78 -21.72
C ARG A 17 24.46 -60.26 -23.02
N LEU A 18 24.41 -59.38 -24.04
CA LEU A 18 24.42 -59.63 -25.51
C LEU A 18 23.77 -60.88 -26.09
N LYS A 19 22.48 -61.18 -25.84
CA LYS A 19 21.75 -62.20 -26.62
C LYS A 19 20.29 -61.85 -26.96
N ARG A 20 19.90 -60.58 -26.95
CA ARG A 20 18.56 -60.20 -27.47
C ARG A 20 18.69 -59.55 -28.84
N SER A 21 17.76 -59.87 -29.75
CA SER A 21 17.73 -59.23 -31.07
C SER A 21 17.64 -57.70 -30.92
N ALA A 22 18.33 -56.97 -31.77
CA ALA A 22 18.35 -55.53 -31.76
C ALA A 22 16.92 -54.92 -31.77
N LEU A 23 16.01 -55.58 -32.43
CA LEU A 23 14.57 -55.18 -32.50
C LEU A 23 13.88 -55.20 -31.11
N ARG A 24 14.08 -56.27 -30.29
CA ARG A 24 13.53 -56.38 -28.93
C ARG A 24 14.13 -55.34 -27.98
N SER A 25 15.41 -55.04 -28.15
CA SER A 25 16.06 -53.96 -27.39
C SER A 25 15.50 -52.60 -27.76
N CYS A 26 15.34 -52.30 -29.05
CA CYS A 26 14.74 -51.05 -29.53
C CYS A 26 13.28 -50.88 -29.02
N THR A 27 12.43 -51.89 -29.11
CA THR A 27 11.03 -51.84 -28.62
C THR A 27 11.00 -51.55 -27.12
N SER A 28 11.86 -52.15 -26.34
CA SER A 28 11.92 -51.92 -24.89
C SER A 28 12.33 -50.48 -24.54
N TYR A 29 13.31 -49.90 -25.26
CA TYR A 29 13.68 -48.47 -25.07
C TYR A 29 12.58 -47.53 -25.47
N VAL A 30 11.92 -47.77 -26.60
CA VAL A 30 10.77 -46.93 -27.05
C VAL A 30 9.61 -47.00 -26.05
N THR A 31 9.30 -48.20 -25.50
CA THR A 31 8.28 -48.36 -24.48
C THR A 31 8.58 -47.56 -23.21
N VAL A 32 9.85 -47.69 -22.71
CA VAL A 32 10.25 -46.90 -21.50
C VAL A 32 10.23 -45.42 -21.78
N LEU A 33 10.73 -44.99 -22.94
CA LEU A 33 10.65 -43.56 -23.32
C LEU A 33 9.21 -43.08 -23.35
N ALA A 34 8.30 -43.84 -23.97
CA ALA A 34 6.87 -43.49 -24.02
C ALA A 34 6.26 -43.38 -22.61
N ILE A 35 6.53 -44.35 -21.72
CA ILE A 35 6.04 -44.32 -20.34
C ILE A 35 6.59 -43.07 -19.61
N VAL A 36 7.88 -42.79 -19.73
CA VAL A 36 8.53 -41.66 -19.08
C VAL A 36 7.95 -40.31 -19.60
N LEU A 37 7.68 -40.20 -20.90
CA LEU A 37 7.05 -39.03 -21.48
C LEU A 37 5.59 -38.87 -21.00
N ILE A 38 4.82 -39.97 -20.94
CA ILE A 38 3.46 -39.96 -20.43
C ILE A 38 3.43 -39.56 -18.95
N VAL A 39 4.25 -40.19 -18.12
CA VAL A 39 4.35 -39.85 -16.69
C VAL A 39 4.82 -38.40 -16.53
N GLY A 40 5.82 -37.96 -17.29
CA GLY A 40 6.29 -36.59 -17.28
C GLY A 40 5.19 -35.59 -17.67
N TYR A 41 4.41 -35.91 -18.70
CA TYR A 41 3.29 -35.07 -19.13
C TYR A 41 2.21 -34.96 -18.06
N PHE A 42 1.77 -36.06 -17.45
CA PHE A 42 0.74 -36.02 -16.41
C PHE A 42 1.25 -35.39 -15.11
N SER A 43 2.47 -35.73 -14.67
CA SER A 43 3.06 -35.16 -13.45
C SER A 43 3.36 -33.67 -13.55
N SER A 44 3.46 -33.11 -14.76
CA SER A 44 3.64 -31.65 -14.97
C SER A 44 2.30 -30.88 -14.98
N ARG A 45 1.17 -31.57 -14.88
CA ARG A 45 -0.12 -30.88 -14.82
C ARG A 45 -0.35 -30.19 -13.48
N PRO A 46 -0.92 -28.97 -13.44
CA PRO A 46 -1.14 -28.22 -12.20
C PRO A 46 -1.85 -29.03 -11.11
N MET A 47 -2.80 -29.89 -11.47
CA MET A 47 -3.55 -30.76 -10.53
C MET A 47 -2.68 -31.85 -9.86
N MET A 48 -1.52 -32.17 -10.44
CA MET A 48 -0.59 -33.22 -9.93
C MET A 48 0.62 -32.62 -9.21
N ILE A 49 0.71 -31.29 -9.17
CA ILE A 49 1.83 -30.58 -8.53
C ILE A 49 1.40 -30.21 -7.11
N ALA A 50 2.12 -30.71 -6.10
CA ALA A 50 1.99 -30.28 -4.73
C ALA A 50 3.14 -29.32 -4.37
N TYR A 51 2.80 -28.22 -3.73
CA TYR A 51 3.77 -27.23 -3.25
C TYR A 51 3.91 -27.34 -1.74
N TYR A 52 5.13 -27.41 -1.26
CA TYR A 52 5.44 -27.36 0.16
C TYR A 52 6.51 -26.31 0.42
N ASP A 53 6.15 -25.29 1.19
CA ASP A 53 7.10 -24.26 1.63
C ASP A 53 7.77 -24.70 2.94
N ALA A 54 9.03 -25.10 2.84
CA ALA A 54 9.86 -25.53 3.96
C ALA A 54 10.50 -24.37 4.74
N THR A 55 10.34 -23.13 4.28
CA THR A 55 10.91 -21.97 4.98
C THR A 55 10.18 -21.70 6.30
N ALA A 56 10.91 -21.29 7.33
CA ALA A 56 10.35 -21.03 8.66
C ALA A 56 9.23 -19.96 8.64
N THR A 57 9.36 -18.96 7.79
CA THR A 57 8.40 -17.84 7.66
C THR A 57 7.40 -18.01 6.52
N LYS A 58 7.35 -19.18 5.89
CA LYS A 58 6.49 -19.45 4.72
C LYS A 58 6.64 -18.40 3.61
N ARG A 59 7.87 -17.97 3.37
CA ARG A 59 8.23 -16.88 2.45
C ARG A 59 7.83 -17.14 0.99
N ASN A 60 7.78 -18.40 0.57
CA ASN A 60 7.53 -18.80 -0.82
C ASN A 60 6.06 -19.17 -1.10
N THR A 61 5.18 -19.00 -0.13
CA THR A 61 3.73 -19.15 -0.31
C THR A 61 3.01 -17.85 0.06
N LEU A 62 1.72 -17.76 -0.21
CA LEU A 62 0.87 -16.64 0.21
C LEU A 62 0.67 -16.66 1.73
N THR A 63 0.42 -15.50 2.33
CA THR A 63 -0.04 -15.37 3.72
C THR A 63 -1.45 -15.92 3.87
N GLU A 64 -1.87 -16.24 5.08
CA GLU A 64 -3.20 -16.79 5.37
C GLU A 64 -4.31 -15.89 4.81
N ASN A 65 -4.24 -14.58 5.07
CA ASN A 65 -5.22 -13.63 4.54
C ASN A 65 -5.28 -13.63 3.00
N SER A 66 -4.13 -13.77 2.34
CA SER A 66 -4.06 -13.86 0.88
C SER A 66 -4.63 -15.19 0.36
N GLN A 67 -4.43 -16.29 1.10
CA GLN A 67 -5.01 -17.60 0.77
C GLN A 67 -6.53 -17.57 0.88
N GLU A 68 -7.09 -16.99 1.95
CA GLU A 68 -8.54 -16.84 2.14
C GLU A 68 -9.19 -16.07 0.97
N VAL A 69 -8.55 -15.01 0.48
CA VAL A 69 -9.03 -14.27 -0.70
C VAL A 69 -9.03 -15.17 -1.95
N MET A 70 -7.96 -15.96 -2.14
CA MET A 70 -7.87 -16.88 -3.28
C MET A 70 -8.88 -18.03 -3.19
N GLU A 71 -9.18 -18.53 -2.01
CA GLU A 71 -10.21 -19.57 -1.79
C GLU A 71 -11.62 -19.08 -2.16
N LYS A 72 -11.93 -17.80 -1.92
CA LYS A 72 -13.20 -17.17 -2.34
C LYS A 72 -13.27 -16.90 -3.84
N MET A 73 -12.13 -17.04 -4.59
CA MET A 73 -12.04 -16.74 -6.01
C MET A 73 -12.57 -17.88 -6.87
N ASP A 74 -13.86 -18.07 -6.89
CA ASP A 74 -14.55 -19.01 -7.77
C ASP A 74 -14.65 -18.50 -9.23
N GLY A 75 -14.86 -19.41 -10.19
CA GLY A 75 -14.94 -19.09 -11.62
C GLY A 75 -13.60 -18.66 -12.23
N GLY A 76 -13.63 -18.18 -13.47
CA GLY A 76 -12.43 -17.77 -14.20
C GLY A 76 -11.87 -16.43 -13.73
N LEU A 77 -10.56 -16.33 -13.71
CA LEU A 77 -9.79 -15.11 -13.41
C LEU A 77 -8.80 -14.86 -14.54
N THR A 78 -8.81 -13.64 -15.08
CA THR A 78 -7.86 -13.20 -16.10
C THR A 78 -7.12 -11.96 -15.60
N LEU A 79 -5.80 -11.99 -15.68
CA LEU A 79 -4.92 -10.83 -15.49
C LEU A 79 -4.46 -10.36 -16.86
N THR A 80 -4.81 -9.12 -17.23
CA THR A 80 -4.31 -8.49 -18.46
C THR A 80 -3.38 -7.34 -18.10
N THR A 81 -2.13 -7.42 -18.56
CA THR A 81 -1.13 -6.36 -18.41
C THR A 81 -1.17 -5.47 -19.64
N TYR A 82 -1.43 -4.20 -19.45
CA TYR A 82 -1.43 -3.16 -20.50
C TYR A 82 -0.13 -2.39 -20.46
N VAL A 83 0.60 -2.43 -21.58
CA VAL A 83 1.95 -1.85 -21.71
C VAL A 83 1.92 -0.78 -22.81
N ASN A 84 1.92 0.49 -22.40
CA ASN A 84 2.01 1.61 -23.34
C ASN A 84 3.48 1.87 -23.70
N LEU A 85 3.87 1.63 -24.94
CA LEU A 85 5.26 1.81 -25.40
C LEU A 85 5.77 3.26 -25.26
N LEU A 86 4.85 4.23 -25.24
CA LEU A 86 5.19 5.65 -25.12
C LEU A 86 5.14 6.17 -23.66
N ASP A 87 4.92 5.29 -22.68
CA ASP A 87 5.02 5.62 -21.25
C ASP A 87 6.45 5.41 -20.73
N GLU A 88 6.85 6.18 -19.71
CA GLU A 88 8.17 6.05 -19.10
C GLU A 88 8.42 4.69 -18.42
N THR A 89 7.35 3.98 -18.06
CA THR A 89 7.41 2.71 -17.29
C THR A 89 7.21 1.46 -18.15
N TRP A 90 7.11 1.59 -19.46
CA TRP A 90 6.82 0.48 -20.40
C TRP A 90 7.75 -0.73 -20.27
N TYR A 91 9.03 -0.49 -19.91
CA TYR A 91 10.05 -1.53 -19.78
C TYR A 91 9.72 -2.57 -18.69
N ASN A 92 8.83 -2.25 -17.73
CA ASN A 92 8.41 -3.19 -16.68
C ASN A 92 7.60 -4.38 -17.21
N GLY A 93 7.08 -4.29 -18.42
CA GLY A 93 6.35 -5.37 -19.08
C GLY A 93 6.73 -5.53 -20.52
N SER A 94 7.97 -5.14 -20.91
CA SER A 94 8.47 -5.31 -22.28
C SER A 94 8.36 -6.76 -22.74
N PRO A 95 8.34 -7.01 -24.07
CA PRO A 95 8.27 -8.37 -24.60
C PRO A 95 9.34 -9.30 -24.03
N GLU A 96 10.57 -8.81 -23.82
CA GLU A 96 11.68 -9.57 -23.23
C GLU A 96 11.50 -9.80 -21.72
N GLY A 97 10.95 -8.81 -21.02
CA GLY A 97 10.72 -8.83 -19.59
C GLY A 97 9.49 -9.63 -19.16
N LYS A 98 8.63 -10.04 -20.10
CA LYS A 98 7.35 -10.68 -19.85
C LYS A 98 7.42 -11.87 -18.89
N ASN A 99 8.36 -12.79 -19.08
CA ASN A 99 8.47 -13.98 -18.24
C ASN A 99 8.84 -13.62 -16.80
N TYR A 100 9.76 -12.67 -16.63
CA TYR A 100 10.16 -12.16 -15.31
C TYR A 100 9.00 -11.44 -14.60
N ASP A 101 8.15 -10.73 -15.36
CA ASP A 101 6.97 -10.10 -14.81
C ASP A 101 5.90 -11.14 -14.40
N MET A 102 5.71 -12.20 -15.18
CA MET A 102 4.80 -13.30 -14.87
C MET A 102 5.18 -14.04 -13.59
N GLU A 103 6.48 -14.24 -13.32
CA GLU A 103 6.98 -14.91 -12.11
C GLU A 103 6.49 -14.26 -10.80
N LYS A 104 6.19 -12.96 -10.82
CA LYS A 104 5.65 -12.24 -9.65
C LYS A 104 4.28 -12.76 -9.21
N PHE A 105 3.54 -13.40 -10.13
CA PHE A 105 2.22 -13.95 -9.90
C PHE A 105 2.21 -15.46 -9.64
N ASP A 106 3.38 -16.13 -9.69
CA ASP A 106 3.49 -17.58 -9.52
C ASP A 106 2.83 -18.09 -8.23
N ARG A 107 2.96 -17.35 -7.13
CA ARG A 107 2.33 -17.74 -5.86
C ARG A 107 0.81 -17.77 -5.99
N TYR A 108 0.21 -16.81 -6.70
CA TYR A 108 -1.25 -16.74 -6.93
C TYR A 108 -1.71 -17.83 -7.91
N VAL A 109 -0.94 -18.08 -8.97
CA VAL A 109 -1.21 -19.16 -9.94
C VAL A 109 -1.21 -20.53 -9.25
N ARG A 110 -0.40 -20.75 -8.21
CA ARG A 110 -0.43 -22.00 -7.43
C ARG A 110 -1.77 -22.23 -6.72
N PHE A 111 -2.43 -21.18 -6.25
CA PHE A 111 -3.75 -21.24 -5.62
C PHE A 111 -4.90 -21.19 -6.65
N LYS A 112 -4.65 -20.61 -7.84
CA LYS A 112 -5.62 -20.48 -8.93
C LYS A 112 -4.98 -20.91 -10.26
N PRO A 113 -4.80 -22.24 -10.49
CA PRO A 113 -4.07 -22.74 -11.66
C PRO A 113 -4.72 -22.45 -13.01
N ASP A 114 -6.01 -22.13 -13.03
CA ASP A 114 -6.78 -21.73 -14.21
C ASP A 114 -6.73 -20.22 -14.50
N MET A 115 -6.00 -19.44 -13.70
CA MET A 115 -5.77 -18.02 -13.93
C MET A 115 -5.05 -17.81 -15.26
N LYS A 116 -5.61 -16.94 -16.11
CA LYS A 116 -5.02 -16.57 -17.40
C LYS A 116 -4.24 -15.28 -17.25
N ILE A 117 -3.03 -15.23 -17.80
CA ILE A 117 -2.18 -14.02 -17.81
C ILE A 117 -1.93 -13.59 -19.25
N ASN A 118 -2.40 -12.40 -19.61
CA ASN A 118 -2.31 -11.81 -20.94
C ASN A 118 -1.50 -10.52 -20.91
N TYR A 119 -0.90 -10.17 -22.07
CA TYR A 119 -0.22 -8.90 -22.28
C TYR A 119 -0.82 -8.24 -23.53
N VAL A 120 -1.12 -6.95 -23.39
CA VAL A 120 -1.59 -6.09 -24.46
C VAL A 120 -0.59 -4.96 -24.60
N TYR A 121 0.10 -4.96 -25.74
CA TYR A 121 1.05 -3.90 -26.11
C TYR A 121 0.31 -2.86 -26.93
N TYR A 122 0.43 -1.58 -26.55
CA TYR A 122 -0.27 -0.51 -27.23
C TYR A 122 0.54 0.78 -27.27
N TYR A 123 0.08 1.73 -28.01
CA TYR A 123 0.59 3.09 -28.03
C TYR A 123 -0.55 4.08 -27.79
N GLY A 124 -0.26 5.08 -26.98
CA GLY A 124 -1.19 6.15 -26.62
C GLY A 124 -0.45 7.31 -25.95
N PRO A 125 -1.16 8.35 -25.53
CA PRO A 125 -0.56 9.37 -24.69
C PRO A 125 0.11 8.70 -23.47
N GLY A 126 1.35 9.06 -23.18
CA GLY A 126 2.14 8.53 -22.08
C GLY A 126 2.83 9.65 -21.31
N THR A 127 3.57 9.27 -20.27
CA THR A 127 4.27 10.23 -19.37
C THR A 127 5.76 10.37 -19.69
N ASN A 128 6.23 9.89 -20.86
CA ASN A 128 7.64 9.91 -21.21
C ASN A 128 8.09 11.24 -21.84
N ALA A 129 8.47 12.19 -20.99
CA ALA A 129 8.96 13.51 -21.44
C ALA A 129 10.17 13.43 -22.38
N HIS A 130 10.99 12.36 -22.31
CA HIS A 130 12.10 12.16 -23.24
C HIS A 130 11.61 11.90 -24.65
N TYR A 131 10.63 11.02 -24.83
CA TYR A 131 10.03 10.74 -26.14
C TYR A 131 9.25 11.94 -26.68
N ASP A 132 8.58 12.69 -25.82
CA ASP A 132 7.88 13.91 -26.20
C ASP A 132 8.83 14.95 -26.81
N LYS A 133 10.04 15.06 -26.23
CA LYS A 133 11.06 16.00 -26.71
C LYS A 133 11.74 15.54 -28.00
N ILE A 134 12.21 14.29 -28.09
CA ILE A 134 12.98 13.81 -29.25
C ILE A 134 12.11 13.53 -30.49
N TYR A 135 10.83 13.28 -30.27
CA TYR A 135 9.85 13.00 -31.34
C TYR A 135 8.79 14.12 -31.44
N GLU A 136 9.18 15.35 -31.08
CA GLU A 136 8.31 16.51 -31.21
C GLU A 136 7.77 16.66 -32.65
N GLY A 137 6.47 16.97 -32.77
CA GLY A 137 5.79 17.12 -34.07
C GLY A 137 5.36 15.82 -34.76
N LEU A 138 5.79 14.64 -34.28
CA LEU A 138 5.31 13.36 -34.80
C LEU A 138 4.00 12.94 -34.13
N SER A 139 3.11 12.29 -34.90
CA SER A 139 1.92 11.63 -34.36
C SER A 139 2.29 10.47 -33.44
N LEU A 140 1.38 10.06 -32.53
CA LEU A 140 1.61 8.92 -31.63
C LEU A 140 2.01 7.64 -32.35
N LYS A 141 1.41 7.39 -33.54
CA LYS A 141 1.76 6.23 -34.36
C LYS A 141 3.17 6.32 -34.94
N GLU A 142 3.58 7.49 -35.42
CA GLU A 142 4.95 7.69 -35.91
C GLU A 142 5.98 7.59 -34.81
N ARG A 143 5.68 8.13 -33.60
CA ARG A 143 6.53 7.97 -32.43
C ARG A 143 6.69 6.49 -32.04
N MET A 144 5.60 5.73 -32.04
CA MET A 144 5.61 4.28 -31.76
C MET A 144 6.53 3.57 -32.75
N VAL A 145 6.40 3.85 -34.08
CA VAL A 145 7.27 3.24 -35.09
C VAL A 145 8.74 3.56 -34.85
N LYS A 146 9.07 4.82 -34.49
CA LYS A 146 10.46 5.22 -34.17
C LYS A 146 11.02 4.52 -32.96
N VAL A 147 10.20 4.34 -31.92
CA VAL A 147 10.62 3.57 -30.71
C VAL A 147 10.80 2.10 -31.07
N CYS A 148 9.92 1.50 -31.88
CA CYS A 148 10.07 0.13 -32.36
C CYS A 148 11.36 -0.07 -33.15
N GLU A 149 11.71 0.88 -34.07
CA GLU A 149 12.98 0.86 -34.79
C GLU A 149 14.20 0.83 -33.83
N GLY A 150 14.12 1.57 -32.73
CA GLY A 150 15.20 1.64 -31.72
C GLY A 150 15.39 0.36 -30.89
N TYR A 151 14.33 -0.42 -30.70
CA TYR A 151 14.33 -1.66 -29.89
C TYR A 151 14.18 -2.93 -30.72
N ASP A 152 14.16 -2.84 -32.06
CA ASP A 152 13.96 -3.96 -32.99
C ASP A 152 12.63 -4.70 -32.77
N TYR A 153 11.54 -3.93 -32.48
CA TYR A 153 10.20 -4.47 -32.31
C TYR A 153 9.40 -4.41 -33.61
N ASN A 154 8.52 -5.41 -33.81
CA ASN A 154 7.54 -5.33 -34.87
C ASN A 154 6.42 -4.33 -34.49
N PRO A 155 6.22 -3.21 -35.26
CA PRO A 155 5.16 -2.24 -34.97
C PRO A 155 3.73 -2.84 -34.96
N GLU A 156 3.49 -3.95 -35.66
CA GLU A 156 2.19 -4.62 -35.71
C GLU A 156 1.79 -5.27 -34.35
N MET A 157 2.72 -5.40 -33.42
CA MET A 157 2.43 -5.87 -32.06
C MET A 157 1.66 -4.84 -31.24
N PHE A 158 1.69 -3.57 -31.63
CA PHE A 158 1.16 -2.46 -30.84
C PHE A 158 -0.15 -1.96 -31.41
N ILE A 159 -1.24 -2.13 -30.68
CA ILE A 159 -2.56 -1.60 -31.03
C ILE A 159 -2.72 -0.14 -30.54
N SER A 160 -3.72 0.57 -31.05
CA SER A 160 -3.97 1.95 -30.63
C SER A 160 -4.65 2.03 -29.27
N ALA A 161 -4.53 3.18 -28.58
CA ALA A 161 -5.26 3.44 -27.33
C ALA A 161 -6.79 3.36 -27.51
N GLU A 162 -7.31 3.69 -28.71
CA GLU A 162 -8.74 3.55 -29.02
C GLU A 162 -9.18 2.09 -29.10
N GLU A 163 -8.31 1.19 -29.56
CA GLU A 163 -8.60 -0.25 -29.54
C GLU A 163 -8.58 -0.79 -28.12
N VAL A 164 -7.63 -0.33 -27.29
CA VAL A 164 -7.57 -0.68 -25.86
C VAL A 164 -8.81 -0.22 -25.10
N SER A 165 -9.32 0.99 -25.39
CA SER A 165 -10.52 1.53 -24.72
C SER A 165 -11.79 0.70 -24.96
N LYS A 166 -11.83 -0.11 -26.03
CA LYS A 166 -12.91 -1.07 -26.28
C LYS A 166 -12.79 -2.35 -25.45
N MET A 167 -11.60 -2.64 -24.93
CA MET A 167 -11.32 -3.82 -24.11
C MET A 167 -11.53 -3.52 -22.62
N ASP A 168 -10.90 -2.44 -22.15
CA ASP A 168 -10.95 -1.99 -20.75
C ASP A 168 -10.87 -0.46 -20.66
N ASP A 169 -11.56 0.12 -19.68
CA ASP A 169 -11.48 1.56 -19.41
C ASP A 169 -10.20 1.88 -18.61
N LEU A 170 -9.21 2.43 -19.30
CA LEU A 170 -7.95 2.88 -18.70
C LEU A 170 -7.85 4.41 -18.61
N SER A 171 -8.96 5.15 -18.74
CA SER A 171 -8.98 6.61 -18.78
C SER A 171 -8.35 7.26 -17.53
N ARG A 172 -8.49 6.63 -16.37
CA ARG A 172 -7.92 7.10 -15.09
C ARG A 172 -6.45 6.75 -14.89
N GLU A 173 -5.88 5.91 -15.75
CA GLU A 173 -4.50 5.43 -15.62
C GLU A 173 -3.48 6.33 -16.35
N ASN A 174 -3.93 7.36 -17.07
CA ASN A 174 -3.09 8.35 -17.78
C ASN A 174 -2.04 7.72 -18.70
N GLY A 175 -2.39 6.61 -19.35
CA GLY A 175 -1.48 5.89 -20.25
C GLY A 175 -0.33 5.16 -19.57
N ARG A 176 -0.32 5.06 -18.25
CA ARG A 176 0.71 4.36 -17.48
C ARG A 176 0.54 2.84 -17.56
N PHE A 177 1.63 2.13 -17.25
CA PHE A 177 1.60 0.68 -17.08
C PHE A 177 0.60 0.29 -16.00
N VAL A 178 -0.35 -0.58 -16.35
CA VAL A 178 -1.39 -1.07 -15.43
C VAL A 178 -1.77 -2.51 -15.74
N ARG A 179 -2.19 -3.23 -14.72
CA ARG A 179 -2.77 -4.57 -14.84
C ARG A 179 -4.23 -4.55 -14.43
N VAL A 180 -5.05 -5.30 -15.15
CA VAL A 180 -6.47 -5.45 -14.85
C VAL A 180 -6.77 -6.92 -14.55
N PHE A 181 -7.18 -7.19 -13.32
CA PHE A 181 -7.82 -8.44 -12.97
C PHE A 181 -9.29 -8.40 -13.40
N LYS A 182 -9.77 -9.44 -14.05
CA LYS A 182 -11.15 -9.56 -14.50
C LYS A 182 -11.68 -10.96 -14.22
N ARG A 183 -12.84 -11.01 -13.54
CA ARG A 183 -13.59 -12.25 -13.34
C ARG A 183 -14.59 -12.48 -14.47
N ASP A 184 -15.02 -13.74 -14.65
CA ASP A 184 -16.05 -14.10 -15.62
C ASP A 184 -17.41 -13.42 -15.35
N ASN A 185 -17.67 -13.00 -14.10
CA ASN A 185 -18.85 -12.22 -13.72
C ASN A 185 -18.78 -10.73 -14.09
N GLY A 186 -17.71 -10.29 -14.75
CA GLY A 186 -17.49 -8.91 -15.20
C GLY A 186 -16.86 -7.97 -14.18
N LYS A 187 -16.68 -8.37 -12.90
CA LYS A 187 -15.97 -7.54 -11.92
C LYS A 187 -14.52 -7.35 -12.33
N LYS A 188 -14.00 -6.12 -12.13
CA LYS A 188 -12.63 -5.73 -12.49
C LYS A 188 -11.94 -5.08 -11.29
N ALA A 189 -10.62 -5.27 -11.21
CA ALA A 189 -9.75 -4.58 -10.27
C ALA A 189 -8.44 -4.17 -10.96
N TYR A 190 -7.96 -2.98 -10.63
CA TYR A 190 -6.74 -2.42 -11.21
C TYR A 190 -5.56 -2.65 -10.25
N LEU A 191 -4.45 -3.11 -10.81
CA LEU A 191 -3.19 -3.30 -10.09
C LEU A 191 -2.10 -2.48 -10.79
N ARG A 192 -1.56 -1.52 -10.08
CA ARG A 192 -0.65 -0.52 -10.60
C ARG A 192 0.80 -0.81 -10.24
N ILE A 193 1.71 -0.05 -10.82
CA ILE A 193 3.09 0.09 -10.38
C ILE A 193 3.29 1.46 -9.74
N TYR A 194 4.29 1.58 -8.88
CA TYR A 194 4.43 2.71 -7.98
C TYR A 194 5.72 3.48 -8.21
N GLN A 195 5.73 4.76 -7.86
CA GLN A 195 6.90 5.64 -7.92
C GLN A 195 7.69 5.57 -6.61
N ASP A 196 8.13 4.36 -6.27
CA ASP A 196 9.00 4.12 -5.12
C ASP A 196 10.17 3.20 -5.52
N ASN A 197 11.07 2.91 -4.57
CA ASN A 197 12.26 2.09 -4.81
C ASN A 197 11.95 0.64 -5.23
N PHE A 198 10.74 0.16 -5.01
CA PHE A 198 10.34 -1.22 -5.32
C PHE A 198 9.56 -1.33 -6.63
N VAL A 199 8.95 -0.23 -7.10
CA VAL A 199 8.17 -0.13 -8.34
C VAL A 199 6.98 -1.11 -8.42
N HIS A 200 7.22 -2.42 -8.32
CA HIS A 200 6.19 -3.45 -8.44
C HIS A 200 5.34 -3.61 -7.16
N PRO A 201 4.07 -4.04 -7.30
CA PRO A 201 3.21 -4.34 -6.16
C PRO A 201 3.76 -5.52 -5.34
N PHE A 202 3.60 -5.43 -4.02
CA PHE A 202 3.82 -6.52 -3.09
C PHE A 202 2.57 -7.41 -2.96
N GLU A 203 2.67 -8.43 -2.12
CA GLU A 203 1.55 -9.32 -1.83
C GLU A 203 0.33 -8.55 -1.30
N SER A 204 0.54 -7.50 -0.49
CA SER A 204 -0.52 -6.65 0.05
C SER A 204 -1.37 -5.99 -1.03
N GLU A 205 -0.74 -5.33 -2.01
CA GLU A 205 -1.47 -4.62 -3.07
C GLU A 205 -2.11 -5.59 -4.07
N ILE A 206 -1.42 -6.70 -4.40
CA ILE A 206 -1.99 -7.73 -5.29
C ILE A 206 -3.23 -8.34 -4.62
N THR A 207 -3.12 -8.70 -3.34
CA THR A 207 -4.24 -9.29 -2.61
C THR A 207 -5.36 -8.29 -2.36
N ALA A 208 -5.03 -7.00 -2.09
CA ALA A 208 -6.04 -5.95 -1.97
C ALA A 208 -6.87 -5.82 -3.27
N ALA A 209 -6.20 -5.77 -4.43
CA ALA A 209 -6.89 -5.75 -5.71
C ALA A 209 -7.78 -7.00 -5.92
N LEU A 210 -7.27 -8.19 -5.61
CA LEU A 210 -8.05 -9.44 -5.72
C LEU A 210 -9.22 -9.49 -4.73
N LYS A 211 -9.05 -8.99 -3.50
CA LYS A 211 -10.10 -8.94 -2.48
C LYS A 211 -11.30 -8.10 -2.93
N THR A 212 -11.08 -7.00 -3.67
CA THR A 212 -12.18 -6.18 -4.21
C THR A 212 -13.08 -6.93 -5.20
N LEU A 213 -12.59 -8.03 -5.77
CA LEU A 213 -13.37 -8.88 -6.69
C LEU A 213 -14.30 -9.87 -5.98
N VAL A 214 -14.01 -10.21 -4.73
CA VAL A 214 -14.74 -11.23 -3.96
C VAL A 214 -15.52 -10.65 -2.79
N ASP A 215 -14.95 -9.67 -2.10
CA ASP A 215 -15.57 -9.00 -0.95
C ASP A 215 -16.04 -7.57 -1.34
N LYS A 216 -16.87 -6.94 -0.50
CA LYS A 216 -17.26 -5.54 -0.65
C LYS A 216 -16.06 -4.65 -0.28
N SER A 217 -15.67 -3.75 -1.18
CA SER A 217 -14.68 -2.71 -0.86
C SER A 217 -15.31 -1.62 0.00
N PRO A 218 -14.65 -1.13 1.05
CA PRO A 218 -15.14 0.02 1.80
C PRO A 218 -15.19 1.27 0.92
N MET A 219 -16.30 1.99 0.99
CA MET A 219 -16.51 3.25 0.28
C MET A 219 -16.17 4.43 1.19
N VAL A 220 -15.18 5.24 0.77
CA VAL A 220 -14.78 6.48 1.43
C VAL A 220 -15.30 7.65 0.61
N ALA A 221 -16.19 8.44 1.18
CA ALA A 221 -16.78 9.62 0.52
C ALA A 221 -16.21 10.90 1.14
N PHE A 222 -15.70 11.79 0.29
CA PHE A 222 -15.21 13.11 0.67
C PHE A 222 -16.31 14.14 0.40
N VAL A 223 -16.67 14.90 1.43
CA VAL A 223 -17.67 15.96 1.28
C VAL A 223 -17.10 17.11 0.47
N THR A 224 -17.91 17.66 -0.43
CA THR A 224 -17.60 18.83 -1.26
C THR A 224 -18.80 19.79 -1.31
N GLY A 225 -18.55 21.06 -1.64
CA GLY A 225 -19.60 22.09 -1.76
C GLY A 225 -19.34 23.33 -0.94
N HIS A 226 -18.54 23.24 0.13
CA HIS A 226 -18.26 24.34 1.08
C HIS A 226 -16.78 24.72 1.12
N GLY A 227 -16.02 24.41 0.04
CA GLY A 227 -14.59 24.68 -0.09
C GLY A 227 -13.69 23.72 0.68
N GLU A 228 -14.19 22.53 0.94
CA GLU A 228 -13.45 21.40 1.53
C GLU A 228 -12.25 20.99 0.67
N ARG A 229 -11.43 20.12 1.20
CA ARG A 229 -10.28 19.57 0.49
C ARG A 229 -10.69 18.33 -0.29
N GLY A 230 -10.54 18.39 -1.63
CA GLY A 230 -10.95 17.32 -2.54
C GLY A 230 -10.01 16.12 -2.53
N CYS A 231 -10.57 14.92 -2.69
CA CYS A 231 -9.81 13.67 -2.80
C CYS A 231 -9.04 13.55 -4.12
N GLY A 232 -9.45 14.28 -5.16
CA GLY A 232 -8.77 14.37 -6.46
C GLY A 232 -7.89 15.61 -6.62
N ASP A 233 -7.78 16.46 -5.60
CA ASP A 233 -7.02 17.70 -5.64
C ASP A 233 -5.53 17.44 -5.36
N TYR A 234 -4.68 17.72 -6.35
CA TYR A 234 -3.21 17.61 -6.28
C TYR A 234 -2.52 18.92 -5.85
N SER A 235 -3.28 19.97 -5.48
CA SER A 235 -2.69 21.17 -4.90
C SER A 235 -2.04 20.88 -3.55
N ASP A 236 -1.22 21.81 -3.07
CA ASP A 236 -0.52 21.70 -1.77
C ASP A 236 -1.46 21.28 -0.62
N LYS A 237 -2.70 21.77 -0.61
CA LYS A 237 -3.70 21.50 0.44
C LYS A 237 -4.67 20.36 0.11
N GLY A 238 -4.63 19.83 -1.11
CA GLY A 238 -5.48 18.73 -1.55
C GLY A 238 -5.13 17.38 -0.92
N TYR A 239 -5.99 16.39 -1.12
CA TYR A 239 -5.88 15.05 -0.53
C TYR A 239 -5.61 13.95 -1.55
N ALA A 240 -5.35 14.30 -2.81
CA ALA A 240 -5.12 13.31 -3.86
C ALA A 240 -3.99 12.32 -3.53
N ALA A 241 -2.93 12.75 -2.80
CA ALA A 241 -1.79 11.90 -2.51
C ALA A 241 -2.19 10.60 -1.79
N PHE A 242 -2.95 10.69 -0.70
CA PHE A 242 -3.36 9.49 0.03
C PHE A 242 -4.67 8.87 -0.47
N ALA A 243 -5.52 9.66 -1.16
CA ALA A 243 -6.84 9.19 -1.57
C ALA A 243 -6.84 8.51 -2.94
N GLN A 244 -6.40 9.19 -4.00
CA GLN A 244 -6.59 8.77 -5.39
C GLN A 244 -5.32 8.74 -6.24
N ASN A 245 -4.12 8.92 -5.67
CA ASN A 245 -2.90 8.89 -6.47
C ASN A 245 -2.59 7.45 -6.95
N PRO A 246 -2.68 7.15 -8.26
CA PRO A 246 -2.45 5.81 -8.78
C PRO A 246 -0.98 5.38 -8.68
N SER A 247 -0.04 6.32 -8.62
CA SER A 247 1.39 6.02 -8.53
C SER A 247 1.93 5.92 -7.11
N PHE A 248 1.10 6.22 -6.11
CA PHE A 248 1.48 6.10 -4.71
C PHE A 248 0.92 4.80 -4.10
N ARG A 249 1.81 3.91 -3.66
CA ARG A 249 1.50 2.57 -3.15
C ARG A 249 0.41 2.58 -2.07
N ASN A 250 0.53 3.48 -1.11
CA ASN A 250 -0.33 3.54 0.06
C ASN A 250 -1.59 4.40 -0.13
N SER A 251 -1.89 4.86 -1.37
CA SER A 251 -3.17 5.54 -1.62
C SER A 251 -4.34 4.57 -1.43
N LEU A 252 -5.47 5.08 -0.98
CA LEU A 252 -6.67 4.28 -0.67
C LEU A 252 -7.09 3.40 -1.85
N ILE A 253 -7.08 3.93 -3.08
CA ILE A 253 -7.44 3.17 -4.28
C ILE A 253 -6.50 1.99 -4.59
N ASN A 254 -5.26 2.01 -4.09
CA ASN A 254 -4.29 0.94 -4.24
C ASN A 254 -4.34 -0.05 -3.06
N GLN A 255 -4.99 0.34 -1.97
CA GLN A 255 -5.17 -0.47 -0.77
C GLN A 255 -6.56 -1.13 -0.68
N GLY A 256 -7.35 -1.08 -1.76
CA GLY A 256 -8.63 -1.79 -1.87
C GLY A 256 -9.86 -0.98 -1.49
N PHE A 257 -9.73 0.31 -1.18
CA PHE A 257 -10.85 1.21 -0.93
C PHE A 257 -11.42 1.77 -2.24
N GLN A 258 -12.71 2.07 -2.23
CA GLN A 258 -13.34 2.93 -3.23
C GLN A 258 -13.39 4.36 -2.68
N VAL A 259 -13.17 5.35 -3.56
CA VAL A 259 -13.12 6.76 -3.17
C VAL A 259 -13.99 7.57 -4.11
N GLU A 260 -14.89 8.39 -3.54
CA GLU A 260 -15.75 9.30 -4.30
C GLU A 260 -15.92 10.64 -3.59
N GLU A 261 -16.48 11.61 -4.28
CA GLU A 261 -16.91 12.89 -3.72
C GLU A 261 -18.44 12.91 -3.61
N VAL A 262 -18.95 13.48 -2.53
CA VAL A 262 -20.38 13.61 -2.26
C VAL A 262 -20.69 15.03 -1.78
N THR A 263 -21.90 15.50 -2.07
CA THR A 263 -22.46 16.71 -1.47
C THR A 263 -23.43 16.33 -0.36
N LEU A 264 -23.71 17.26 0.54
CA LEU A 264 -24.67 17.05 1.64
C LEU A 264 -26.06 17.59 1.32
N ASP A 265 -26.30 18.17 0.14
CA ASP A 265 -27.62 18.59 -0.33
C ASP A 265 -28.60 17.41 -0.51
N GLN A 266 -28.07 16.19 -0.55
CA GLN A 266 -28.84 14.94 -0.55
C GLN A 266 -28.38 14.05 0.62
N PRO A 267 -29.22 13.10 1.07
CA PRO A 267 -28.81 12.12 2.05
C PRO A 267 -27.55 11.35 1.58
N VAL A 268 -26.59 11.20 2.48
CA VAL A 268 -25.36 10.41 2.18
C VAL A 268 -25.75 8.99 1.80
N PRO A 269 -25.29 8.47 0.63
CA PRO A 269 -25.65 7.15 0.14
C PRO A 269 -25.41 6.03 1.17
N GLU A 270 -26.23 4.98 1.14
CA GLU A 270 -26.13 3.88 2.10
C GLU A 270 -24.86 3.03 1.95
N ASN A 271 -24.28 3.01 0.75
CA ASN A 271 -23.04 2.30 0.47
C ASN A 271 -21.79 3.01 0.99
N VAL A 272 -21.89 4.25 1.47
CA VAL A 272 -20.78 4.99 2.07
C VAL A 272 -20.49 4.43 3.46
N ASP A 273 -19.28 3.89 3.63
CA ASP A 273 -18.82 3.31 4.88
C ASP A 273 -18.07 4.34 5.75
N VAL A 274 -17.35 5.29 5.11
CA VAL A 274 -16.59 6.36 5.79
C VAL A 274 -16.88 7.70 5.11
N LEU A 275 -17.26 8.71 5.90
CA LEU A 275 -17.43 10.09 5.42
C LEU A 275 -16.27 10.96 5.92
N VAL A 276 -15.67 11.76 5.04
CA VAL A 276 -14.56 12.66 5.36
C VAL A 276 -15.02 14.11 5.14
N LEU A 277 -14.97 14.92 6.20
CA LEU A 277 -15.22 16.35 6.16
C LEU A 277 -13.97 17.11 6.61
N SER A 278 -13.52 18.07 5.82
CA SER A 278 -12.26 18.78 6.10
C SER A 278 -12.34 20.26 5.76
N ASP A 279 -11.95 21.12 6.71
CA ASP A 279 -11.69 22.56 6.49
C ASP A 279 -12.82 23.27 5.74
N LEU A 280 -14.09 23.13 6.20
CA LEU A 280 -15.23 23.88 5.65
C LEU A 280 -14.96 25.39 5.70
N LYS A 281 -15.22 26.10 4.60
CA LYS A 281 -15.02 27.56 4.47
C LYS A 281 -16.34 28.33 4.52
N SER A 282 -17.46 27.62 4.61
CA SER A 282 -18.82 28.19 4.84
C SER A 282 -19.64 27.22 5.66
N SER A 283 -20.70 27.74 6.30
CA SER A 283 -21.62 26.92 7.10
C SER A 283 -22.47 26.02 6.21
N LEU A 284 -22.76 24.81 6.71
CA LEU A 284 -23.81 23.97 6.14
C LEU A 284 -25.18 24.63 6.28
N THR A 285 -26.07 24.42 5.34
CA THR A 285 -27.48 24.71 5.49
C THR A 285 -28.13 23.79 6.51
N ALA A 286 -29.32 24.11 6.97
CA ALA A 286 -30.06 23.25 7.91
C ALA A 286 -30.34 21.85 7.34
N GLU A 287 -30.58 21.73 6.03
CA GLU A 287 -30.82 20.47 5.34
C GLU A 287 -29.54 19.63 5.25
N GLU A 288 -28.43 20.22 4.85
CA GLU A 288 -27.11 19.55 4.79
C GLU A 288 -26.67 19.09 6.17
N PHE A 289 -26.88 19.91 7.20
CA PHE A 289 -26.58 19.51 8.58
C PHE A 289 -27.50 18.37 9.05
N ALA A 290 -28.75 18.33 8.64
CA ALA A 290 -29.66 17.23 8.93
C ALA A 290 -29.18 15.93 8.23
N ASN A 291 -28.72 16.00 6.99
CA ASN A 291 -28.16 14.86 6.25
C ASN A 291 -26.86 14.34 6.88
N TYR A 292 -25.99 15.23 7.33
CA TYR A 292 -24.81 14.87 8.12
C TYR A 292 -25.19 14.14 9.42
N ASN A 293 -26.13 14.70 10.21
CA ASN A 293 -26.58 14.09 11.45
C ASN A 293 -27.23 12.72 11.21
N ALA A 294 -28.01 12.56 10.15
CA ALA A 294 -28.60 11.28 9.78
C ALA A 294 -27.52 10.22 9.49
N PHE A 295 -26.42 10.62 8.84
CA PHE A 295 -25.26 9.73 8.63
C PHE A 295 -24.60 9.31 9.96
N VAL A 296 -24.39 10.27 10.88
CA VAL A 296 -23.82 9.99 12.20
C VAL A 296 -24.73 9.07 13.01
N GLU A 297 -26.03 9.35 13.05
CA GLU A 297 -27.00 8.57 13.82
C GLU A 297 -27.20 7.15 13.27
N ARG A 298 -27.12 6.98 11.95
CA ARG A 298 -27.18 5.63 11.35
C ARG A 298 -25.95 4.77 11.63
N GLY A 299 -24.88 5.36 12.22
CA GLY A 299 -23.65 4.64 12.59
C GLY A 299 -22.58 4.64 11.53
N GLY A 300 -22.61 5.57 10.59
CA GLY A 300 -21.53 5.74 9.60
C GLY A 300 -20.21 6.15 10.25
N ASN A 301 -19.10 5.61 9.78
CA ASN A 301 -17.78 6.00 10.26
C ASN A 301 -17.38 7.38 9.71
N LEU A 302 -16.57 8.14 10.47
CA LEU A 302 -16.36 9.54 10.17
C LEU A 302 -14.91 9.97 10.41
N ILE A 303 -14.41 10.88 9.57
CA ILE A 303 -13.21 11.67 9.80
C ILE A 303 -13.61 13.15 9.68
N VAL A 304 -13.35 13.94 10.73
CA VAL A 304 -13.54 15.39 10.72
C VAL A 304 -12.22 16.08 10.99
N LEU A 305 -11.80 16.93 10.06
CA LEU A 305 -10.54 17.67 10.14
C LEU A 305 -10.83 19.18 10.23
N GLY A 306 -10.48 19.76 11.37
CA GLY A 306 -10.58 21.18 11.63
C GLY A 306 -9.38 21.97 11.13
N GLU A 307 -9.50 23.29 11.15
CA GLU A 307 -8.44 24.25 10.90
C GLU A 307 -8.62 25.46 11.83
N PRO A 308 -7.56 26.15 12.24
CA PRO A 308 -7.69 27.42 12.93
C PRO A 308 -8.53 28.43 12.12
N LYS A 309 -9.30 29.25 12.83
CA LYS A 309 -10.22 30.25 12.25
C LYS A 309 -11.41 29.65 11.46
N ARG A 310 -11.65 28.33 11.60
CA ARG A 310 -12.79 27.60 11.01
C ARG A 310 -13.82 27.13 12.03
N GLN A 311 -13.62 27.46 13.32
CA GLN A 311 -14.43 26.96 14.43
C GLN A 311 -15.93 27.23 14.23
N ALA A 312 -16.29 28.41 13.71
CA ALA A 312 -17.68 28.77 13.45
C ALA A 312 -18.38 27.81 12.47
N TYR A 313 -17.66 27.23 11.54
CA TYR A 313 -18.17 26.28 10.54
C TYR A 313 -18.05 24.83 10.98
N MET A 314 -16.94 24.50 11.67
CA MET A 314 -16.60 23.13 12.02
C MET A 314 -17.16 22.67 13.37
N ASN A 315 -17.31 23.58 14.36
CA ASN A 315 -17.79 23.20 15.69
C ASN A 315 -19.19 22.59 15.69
N PRO A 316 -20.19 23.05 14.91
CA PRO A 316 -21.49 22.38 14.85
C PRO A 316 -21.38 20.89 14.50
N LEU A 317 -20.39 20.48 13.68
CA LEU A 317 -20.19 19.10 13.26
C LEU A 317 -19.63 18.22 14.38
N VAL A 318 -18.79 18.76 15.26
CA VAL A 318 -18.12 17.97 16.31
C VAL A 318 -18.81 18.10 17.67
N GLU A 319 -19.61 19.13 17.90
CA GLU A 319 -20.40 19.29 19.14
C GLU A 319 -21.49 18.22 19.26
N VAL A 320 -22.03 17.71 18.16
CA VAL A 320 -22.93 16.54 18.20
C VAL A 320 -22.20 15.26 18.65
N LEU A 321 -20.89 15.24 18.54
CA LEU A 321 -20.02 14.15 18.98
C LEU A 321 -19.49 14.37 20.42
N GLY A 322 -19.75 15.55 21.02
CA GLY A 322 -19.25 15.94 22.33
C GLY A 322 -17.85 16.56 22.34
N LEU A 323 -17.36 17.01 21.19
CA LEU A 323 -16.04 17.64 21.05
C LEU A 323 -16.19 19.09 20.57
N ARG A 324 -15.12 19.86 20.66
CA ARG A 324 -15.02 21.24 20.14
C ARG A 324 -13.60 21.53 19.68
N PHE A 325 -13.44 22.22 18.56
CA PHE A 325 -12.20 22.87 18.16
C PHE A 325 -12.02 24.17 18.96
N VAL A 326 -10.89 24.30 19.61
CA VAL A 326 -10.58 25.46 20.46
C VAL A 326 -10.02 26.60 19.59
N ASP A 327 -10.37 27.83 19.92
CA ASP A 327 -9.79 29.00 19.28
C ASP A 327 -8.28 29.09 19.55
N GLY A 328 -7.55 29.77 18.65
CA GLY A 328 -6.09 29.88 18.71
C GLY A 328 -5.36 28.85 17.87
N ILE A 329 -4.06 28.92 17.86
CA ILE A 329 -3.15 28.06 17.09
C ILE A 329 -2.20 27.37 18.07
N LEU A 330 -2.02 26.09 17.92
CA LEU A 330 -1.02 25.36 18.72
C LEU A 330 0.39 25.74 18.26
N VAL A 331 1.26 26.10 19.22
CA VAL A 331 2.64 26.45 18.97
C VAL A 331 3.60 25.63 19.84
N ALA A 332 4.78 25.38 19.26
CA ALA A 332 5.92 24.74 19.94
C ALA A 332 7.20 25.38 19.39
N PRO A 333 7.65 26.51 19.93
CA PRO A 333 8.78 27.26 19.41
C PRO A 333 10.03 26.43 19.20
N SER A 334 10.61 26.53 18.01
CA SER A 334 11.77 25.78 17.57
C SER A 334 12.82 26.68 16.95
N LYS A 335 14.09 26.26 16.99
CA LYS A 335 15.17 26.94 16.29
C LYS A 335 15.22 26.60 14.79
N GLN A 336 14.59 25.54 14.38
CA GLN A 336 14.73 24.98 13.02
C GLN A 336 13.46 25.16 12.17
N TYR A 337 12.31 25.25 12.81
CA TYR A 337 11.00 25.31 12.16
C TYR A 337 10.19 26.50 12.67
N LEU A 338 9.12 26.82 11.93
CA LEU A 338 8.16 27.81 12.39
C LEU A 338 7.48 27.31 13.68
N ASP A 339 7.05 28.24 14.51
CA ASP A 339 6.53 27.92 15.85
C ASP A 339 5.20 27.13 15.80
N ASP A 340 4.46 27.19 14.68
CA ASP A 340 3.22 26.47 14.43
C ASP A 340 3.42 25.07 13.81
N ILE A 341 4.67 24.63 13.60
CA ILE A 341 4.96 23.27 13.16
C ILE A 341 5.01 22.34 14.40
N ILE A 342 3.91 21.69 14.67
CA ILE A 342 3.79 20.79 15.81
C ILE A 342 4.20 19.37 15.44
N ALA A 343 5.13 18.79 16.18
CA ALA A 343 5.42 17.36 16.16
C ALA A 343 4.59 16.69 17.27
N ALA A 344 3.33 16.39 17.00
CA ALA A 344 2.41 15.81 17.96
C ALA A 344 2.83 14.38 18.32
N ARG A 345 2.91 14.09 19.61
CA ARG A 345 3.20 12.73 20.11
C ARG A 345 1.97 11.83 19.95
N ILE A 346 2.20 10.58 19.60
CA ILE A 346 1.16 9.54 19.58
C ILE A 346 1.00 9.05 21.02
N THR A 347 -0.22 9.08 21.54
CA THR A 347 -0.53 8.68 22.92
C THR A 347 -0.89 7.20 22.99
N GLU A 348 -0.93 6.63 24.20
CA GLU A 348 -1.41 5.25 24.42
C GLU A 348 -2.90 5.08 24.05
N GLY A 349 -3.68 6.16 24.07
CA GLY A 349 -5.07 6.14 23.63
C GLY A 349 -5.25 5.75 22.16
N ALA A 350 -4.22 5.94 21.32
CA ALA A 350 -4.20 5.49 19.95
C ALA A 350 -4.38 3.97 19.79
N LEU A 351 -3.97 3.18 20.80
CA LEU A 351 -4.12 1.72 20.81
C LEU A 351 -5.59 1.28 20.85
N ASN A 352 -6.51 2.14 21.27
CA ASN A 352 -7.95 1.87 21.18
C ASN A 352 -8.46 1.94 19.75
N ALA A 353 -7.78 2.66 18.86
CA ALA A 353 -8.10 2.71 17.44
C ALA A 353 -7.43 1.58 16.65
N SER A 354 -6.12 1.37 16.83
CA SER A 354 -5.36 0.32 16.16
C SER A 354 -4.14 -0.10 17.02
N LEU A 355 -3.95 -1.40 17.20
CA LEU A 355 -2.78 -1.94 17.90
C LEU A 355 -1.46 -1.67 17.18
N TYR A 356 -1.50 -1.40 15.89
CA TYR A 356 -0.30 -1.10 15.10
C TYR A 356 0.35 0.24 15.49
N PHE A 357 -0.39 1.18 16.11
CA PHE A 357 0.20 2.39 16.71
C PHE A 357 1.29 2.09 17.73
N ASN A 358 1.27 0.90 18.37
CA ASN A 358 2.29 0.51 19.35
C ASN A 358 3.72 0.57 18.77
N GLN A 359 3.90 0.20 17.50
CA GLN A 359 5.23 0.27 16.85
C GLN A 359 5.69 1.73 16.68
N LEU A 360 4.77 2.63 16.35
CA LEU A 360 5.08 4.06 16.19
C LEU A 360 5.43 4.69 17.54
N ILE A 361 4.66 4.39 18.58
CA ILE A 361 4.90 4.86 19.95
C ILE A 361 6.28 4.39 20.43
N ARG A 362 6.58 3.09 20.33
CA ARG A 362 7.87 2.51 20.79
C ARG A 362 9.09 3.08 20.06
N ARG A 363 8.94 3.49 18.82
CA ARG A 363 10.01 4.08 18.01
C ARG A 363 10.11 5.60 18.14
N GLY A 364 9.23 6.23 18.94
CA GLY A 364 9.21 7.68 19.15
C GLY A 364 8.82 8.46 17.89
N TYR A 365 7.99 7.88 17.02
CA TYR A 365 7.44 8.61 15.89
C TYR A 365 6.44 9.67 16.35
N THR A 366 6.35 10.76 15.60
CA THR A 366 5.41 11.85 15.81
C THR A 366 4.57 12.07 14.56
N VAL A 367 3.46 12.76 14.70
CA VAL A 367 2.66 13.23 13.56
C VAL A 367 2.87 14.73 13.44
N ILE A 368 3.23 15.18 12.25
CA ILE A 368 3.44 16.60 12.00
C ILE A 368 2.10 17.25 11.67
N THR A 369 1.75 18.27 12.46
CA THR A 369 0.47 19.00 12.34
C THR A 369 0.77 20.49 12.20
N PRO A 370 0.90 21.00 10.95
CA PRO A 370 1.15 22.42 10.70
C PRO A 370 -0.08 23.29 11.04
N SER A 371 0.12 24.34 11.81
CA SER A 371 -0.96 25.31 12.16
C SER A 371 -2.20 24.66 12.79
N ALA A 372 -2.05 23.66 13.62
CA ALA A 372 -3.16 22.94 14.24
C ALA A 372 -3.91 23.78 15.28
N CYS A 373 -5.21 23.54 15.45
CA CYS A 373 -5.96 23.95 16.64
C CYS A 373 -6.10 22.77 17.64
N ALA A 374 -6.30 23.10 18.91
CA ALA A 374 -6.59 22.07 19.91
C ALA A 374 -8.03 21.55 19.75
N VAL A 375 -8.23 20.30 20.17
CA VAL A 375 -9.56 19.68 20.29
C VAL A 375 -9.83 19.43 21.77
N GLU A 376 -11.02 19.75 22.26
CA GLU A 376 -11.42 19.51 23.65
C GLU A 376 -12.71 18.69 23.74
N VAL A 377 -12.84 17.95 24.83
CA VAL A 377 -14.07 17.22 25.17
C VAL A 377 -14.99 18.17 25.95
N VAL A 378 -16.16 18.44 25.40
CA VAL A 378 -17.16 19.35 26.00
C VAL A 378 -18.38 18.61 26.56
N ASP A 379 -18.67 17.41 26.05
CA ASP A 379 -19.83 16.62 26.50
C ASP A 379 -19.54 15.11 26.36
N THR A 380 -19.48 14.41 27.49
CA THR A 380 -19.27 12.96 27.56
C THR A 380 -20.57 12.16 27.53
N THR A 381 -21.73 12.82 27.46
CA THR A 381 -23.05 12.16 27.51
C THR A 381 -23.54 11.69 26.14
N LYS A 382 -22.82 11.99 25.06
CA LYS A 382 -23.17 11.60 23.68
C LYS A 382 -23.05 10.10 23.39
N GLY A 383 -22.63 9.31 24.38
CA GLY A 383 -22.55 7.85 24.27
C GLY A 383 -21.31 7.31 23.55
N PHE A 384 -20.34 8.16 23.27
CA PHE A 384 -19.06 7.75 22.72
C PHE A 384 -18.03 7.45 23.81
N LYS A 385 -17.25 6.38 23.61
CA LYS A 385 -15.97 6.19 24.28
C LYS A 385 -14.94 7.06 23.57
N ILE A 386 -14.31 8.00 24.27
CA ILE A 386 -13.39 8.99 23.71
C ILE A 386 -11.96 8.61 24.14
N SER A 387 -11.03 8.60 23.20
CA SER A 387 -9.62 8.31 23.44
C SER A 387 -8.75 9.37 22.75
N GLU A 388 -7.83 9.98 23.50
CA GLU A 388 -6.84 10.89 22.94
C GLU A 388 -5.84 10.11 22.08
N VAL A 389 -5.62 10.52 20.85
CA VAL A 389 -4.71 9.85 19.90
C VAL A 389 -3.43 10.64 19.72
N LEU A 390 -3.55 11.95 19.50
CA LEU A 390 -2.42 12.87 19.33
C LEU A 390 -2.50 14.00 20.34
N ALA A 391 -1.36 14.36 20.91
CA ALA A 391 -1.24 15.49 21.81
C ALA A 391 0.11 16.22 21.64
N THR A 392 0.16 17.49 21.95
CA THR A 392 1.40 18.25 22.03
C THR A 392 2.23 17.80 23.25
N ASN A 393 3.49 18.16 23.28
CA ASN A 393 4.31 17.97 24.47
C ASN A 393 3.79 18.83 25.63
N PRO A 394 3.84 18.35 26.89
CA PRO A 394 3.36 19.12 28.03
C PRO A 394 4.24 20.33 28.35
N GLN A 395 5.47 20.36 27.84
CA GLN A 395 6.43 21.46 28.00
C GLN A 395 6.79 22.03 26.64
N GLY A 396 6.93 23.36 26.58
CA GLY A 396 7.30 24.09 25.38
C GLY A 396 6.19 24.18 24.34
N SER A 397 4.93 23.96 24.71
CA SER A 397 3.79 24.15 23.82
C SER A 397 2.58 24.76 24.52
N TRP A 398 1.86 25.61 23.82
CA TRP A 398 0.62 26.27 24.29
C TRP A 398 -0.30 26.58 23.12
N ILE A 399 -1.49 27.13 23.44
CA ILE A 399 -2.40 27.69 22.44
C ILE A 399 -2.08 29.19 22.36
N GLU A 400 -1.66 29.63 21.19
CA GLU A 400 -1.33 31.03 20.87
C GLU A 400 -2.56 31.76 20.36
N TYR A 401 -2.87 32.90 20.94
CA TYR A 401 -4.08 33.66 20.62
C TYR A 401 -3.79 34.99 19.88
N GLU A 402 -2.56 35.49 19.95
CA GLU A 402 -2.18 36.82 19.42
C GLU A 402 -1.42 36.71 18.11
N THR A 403 -0.36 35.86 18.08
CA THR A 403 0.51 35.71 16.92
C THR A 403 -0.11 34.80 15.87
N THR A 404 -0.20 35.27 14.64
CA THR A 404 -0.72 34.52 13.48
C THR A 404 0.23 34.50 12.28
N ASP A 405 1.31 35.32 12.32
CA ASP A 405 2.36 35.39 11.29
C ASP A 405 3.68 34.85 11.85
N PHE A 406 3.77 33.51 11.96
CA PHE A 406 4.96 32.82 12.48
C PHE A 406 6.20 32.93 11.58
N LEU A 407 6.07 33.49 10.38
CA LEU A 407 7.19 33.75 9.50
C LEU A 407 8.01 34.99 9.97
N ASN A 408 7.30 36.03 10.39
CA ASN A 408 7.91 37.32 10.75
C ASN A 408 7.95 37.56 12.26
N GLU A 409 7.12 36.86 13.02
CA GLU A 409 6.97 37.01 14.47
C GLU A 409 7.26 35.71 15.21
N LYS A 410 7.86 35.81 16.37
CA LYS A 410 8.07 34.69 17.29
C LYS A 410 6.96 34.67 18.32
N SER A 411 6.34 33.50 18.51
CA SER A 411 5.36 33.34 19.57
C SER A 411 6.01 33.45 20.95
N THR A 412 5.34 34.17 21.83
CA THR A 412 5.79 34.35 23.22
C THR A 412 4.59 34.23 24.15
N ILE A 413 4.63 33.22 25.03
CA ILE A 413 3.53 32.96 25.94
C ILE A 413 3.09 34.19 26.74
N ASN A 414 1.81 34.51 26.70
CA ASN A 414 1.20 35.62 27.41
C ASN A 414 0.15 35.12 28.43
N PRO A 415 0.50 34.85 29.69
CA PRO A 415 -0.45 34.35 30.69
C PRO A 415 -1.64 35.28 30.98
N LYS A 416 -1.51 36.58 30.63
CA LYS A 416 -2.59 37.56 30.89
C LYS A 416 -3.83 37.34 30.04
N ILE A 417 -3.68 36.69 28.89
CA ILE A 417 -4.78 36.38 27.98
C ILE A 417 -5.20 34.91 28.07
N GLY A 418 -4.63 34.15 29.04
CA GLY A 418 -4.98 32.76 29.28
C GLY A 418 -4.10 31.74 28.60
N GLU A 419 -2.98 32.16 27.99
CA GLU A 419 -2.00 31.20 27.46
C GLU A 419 -1.28 30.48 28.59
N VAL A 420 -1.29 29.14 28.49
CA VAL A 420 -0.70 28.26 29.50
C VAL A 420 0.04 27.14 28.80
N GLU A 421 1.30 26.95 29.25
CA GLU A 421 2.10 25.83 28.80
C GLU A 421 1.53 24.51 29.34
N LYS A 422 1.01 23.69 28.45
CA LYS A 422 0.42 22.39 28.77
C LYS A 422 0.34 21.48 27.55
N SER A 423 0.13 20.18 27.78
CA SER A 423 -0.27 19.27 26.71
C SER A 423 -1.68 19.60 26.25
N ASN A 424 -1.84 19.76 24.94
CA ASN A 424 -3.14 19.99 24.28
C ASN A 424 -3.41 18.83 23.32
N SER A 425 -4.64 18.34 23.31
CA SER A 425 -5.05 17.28 22.41
C SER A 425 -5.22 17.83 20.99
N VAL A 426 -4.70 17.10 20.00
CA VAL A 426 -4.79 17.44 18.58
C VAL A 426 -5.76 16.51 17.86
N MET A 427 -5.88 15.26 18.33
CA MET A 427 -6.72 14.25 17.70
C MET A 427 -7.37 13.34 18.74
N PHE A 428 -8.65 13.10 18.54
CA PHE A 428 -9.42 12.10 19.30
C PHE A 428 -9.93 11.00 18.38
N TYR A 429 -9.98 9.79 18.94
CA TYR A 429 -10.73 8.65 18.42
C TYR A 429 -11.96 8.43 19.29
N LEU A 430 -13.11 8.27 18.64
CA LEU A 430 -14.38 8.00 19.31
C LEU A 430 -14.93 6.68 18.79
N SER A 431 -15.50 5.89 19.68
CA SER A 431 -16.24 4.68 19.30
C SER A 431 -17.53 4.55 20.10
N ARG A 432 -18.57 4.00 19.45
CA ARG A 432 -19.80 3.59 20.15
C ARG A 432 -20.38 2.33 19.51
N SER A 433 -20.92 1.45 20.37
CA SER A 433 -21.67 0.28 19.92
C SER A 433 -23.06 0.68 19.47
N ILE A 434 -23.46 0.19 18.31
CA ILE A 434 -24.81 0.38 17.77
C ILE A 434 -25.46 -0.99 17.65
N LYS A 435 -26.71 -1.11 18.10
CA LYS A 435 -27.42 -2.38 18.06
C LYS A 435 -27.51 -2.90 16.61
N ASP A 436 -27.19 -4.17 16.44
CA ASP A 436 -27.24 -4.91 15.17
C ASP A 436 -26.37 -4.32 14.03
N LYS A 437 -25.36 -3.50 14.37
CA LYS A 437 -24.39 -2.90 13.43
C LYS A 437 -22.96 -3.05 13.95
N PRO A 438 -21.95 -2.93 13.07
CA PRO A 438 -20.56 -2.75 13.50
C PRO A 438 -20.41 -1.52 14.43
N GLU A 439 -19.39 -1.53 15.28
CA GLU A 439 -19.05 -0.40 16.12
C GLU A 439 -18.77 0.84 15.25
N GLN A 440 -19.43 1.95 15.53
CA GLN A 440 -19.13 3.22 14.87
C GLN A 440 -17.79 3.74 15.35
N ARG A 441 -16.94 4.20 14.42
CA ARG A 441 -15.58 4.68 14.65
C ARG A 441 -15.40 6.04 13.99
N ILE A 442 -14.91 7.00 14.77
CA ILE A 442 -14.80 8.40 14.34
C ILE A 442 -13.43 8.94 14.75
N PHE A 443 -12.81 9.70 13.84
CA PHE A 443 -11.60 10.47 14.13
C PHE A 443 -11.90 11.96 13.98
N VAL A 444 -11.50 12.76 14.97
CA VAL A 444 -11.58 14.22 14.95
C VAL A 444 -10.20 14.79 15.15
N ILE A 445 -9.74 15.60 14.21
CA ILE A 445 -8.37 16.11 14.13
C ILE A 445 -8.40 17.62 14.02
N GLY A 446 -7.62 18.35 14.82
CA GLY A 446 -7.52 19.81 14.81
C GLY A 446 -6.66 20.41 13.71
N ASP A 447 -6.30 19.61 12.71
CA ASP A 447 -5.45 20.02 11.59
C ASP A 447 -5.82 19.24 10.32
N ALA A 448 -6.16 19.94 9.28
CA ALA A 448 -6.43 19.36 7.97
C ALA A 448 -5.16 19.28 7.09
N ASP A 449 -4.14 20.07 7.38
CA ASP A 449 -2.88 20.07 6.62
C ASP A 449 -2.07 18.80 6.82
N CYS A 450 -2.20 18.09 7.96
CA CYS A 450 -1.45 16.88 8.27
C CYS A 450 -1.66 15.73 7.28
N LEU A 451 -2.76 15.75 6.50
CA LEU A 451 -3.08 14.78 5.44
C LEU A 451 -2.86 15.34 4.03
N SER A 452 -2.43 16.59 3.90
CA SER A 452 -2.30 17.27 2.60
C SER A 452 -1.17 16.71 1.74
N VAL A 453 -1.29 16.92 0.42
CA VAL A 453 -0.26 16.56 -0.57
C VAL A 453 1.10 17.15 -0.16
N LYS A 454 1.14 18.41 0.26
CA LYS A 454 2.37 19.09 0.69
C LYS A 454 2.99 18.44 1.92
N GLU A 455 2.21 18.22 2.97
CA GLU A 455 2.74 17.67 4.20
C GLU A 455 3.23 16.23 4.00
N LEU A 456 2.50 15.42 3.27
CA LEU A 456 2.87 14.04 2.95
C LEU A 456 4.11 13.92 2.07
N SER A 457 4.43 14.96 1.29
CA SER A 457 5.67 15.03 0.47
C SER A 457 6.83 15.72 1.18
N THR A 458 6.61 16.27 2.38
CA THR A 458 7.64 17.05 3.10
C THR A 458 8.39 16.17 4.09
N SER A 459 9.72 16.16 3.99
CA SER A 459 10.59 15.56 4.99
C SER A 459 11.29 16.66 5.79
N ARG A 460 11.25 16.57 7.12
CA ARG A 460 11.87 17.55 8.03
C ARG A 460 13.01 16.91 8.81
N ALA A 461 14.21 17.46 8.66
CA ALA A 461 15.40 16.95 9.35
C ALA A 461 15.23 17.02 10.89
N GLY A 462 15.49 15.92 11.56
CA GLY A 462 15.37 15.83 13.02
C GLY A 462 13.94 15.60 13.55
N LEU A 463 12.93 15.51 12.68
CA LEU A 463 11.57 15.10 13.03
C LEU A 463 11.25 13.75 12.41
N ASN A 464 10.80 12.82 13.25
CA ASN A 464 10.38 11.48 12.80
C ASN A 464 8.87 11.49 12.48
N GLY A 465 8.49 12.21 11.40
CA GLY A 465 7.10 12.30 10.98
C GLY A 465 6.56 10.96 10.46
N ALA A 466 5.38 10.56 10.95
CA ALA A 466 4.70 9.31 10.56
C ALA A 466 3.26 9.56 10.07
N ASN A 467 3.04 10.68 9.36
CA ASN A 467 1.72 11.08 8.88
C ASN A 467 1.06 10.00 8.01
N PHE A 468 1.82 9.39 7.08
CA PHE A 468 1.30 8.26 6.29
C PHE A 468 0.92 7.04 7.12
N SER A 469 1.75 6.68 8.09
CA SER A 469 1.46 5.56 8.97
C SER A 469 0.20 5.83 9.79
N MET A 470 0.01 7.07 10.26
CA MET A 470 -1.22 7.49 10.94
C MET A 470 -2.45 7.30 10.03
N ILE A 471 -2.40 7.78 8.78
CA ILE A 471 -3.49 7.62 7.82
C ILE A 471 -3.80 6.14 7.61
N THR A 472 -2.78 5.31 7.40
CA THR A 472 -2.94 3.87 7.23
C THR A 472 -3.68 3.25 8.41
N GLU A 473 -3.29 3.60 9.64
CA GLU A 473 -3.91 3.04 10.85
C GLU A 473 -5.32 3.59 11.11
N MET A 474 -5.59 4.85 10.72
CA MET A 474 -6.94 5.38 10.75
C MET A 474 -7.88 4.57 9.83
N PHE A 475 -7.50 4.38 8.57
CA PHE A 475 -8.33 3.64 7.61
C PHE A 475 -8.38 2.14 7.91
N ARG A 476 -7.32 1.56 8.50
CA ARG A 476 -7.37 0.20 9.05
C ARG A 476 -8.43 0.09 10.14
N SER A 477 -8.45 1.01 11.09
CA SER A 477 -9.47 1.06 12.13
C SER A 477 -10.87 1.21 11.53
N LEU A 478 -11.09 2.17 10.62
CA LEU A 478 -12.39 2.46 10.02
C LEU A 478 -12.92 1.34 9.11
N SER A 479 -12.06 0.45 8.65
CA SER A 479 -12.41 -0.75 7.89
C SER A 479 -12.39 -2.03 8.73
N TYR A 480 -12.34 -1.93 10.06
CA TYR A 480 -12.36 -3.07 11.00
C TYR A 480 -11.23 -4.08 10.76
N ASP A 481 -10.02 -3.59 10.47
CA ASP A 481 -8.82 -4.36 10.12
C ASP A 481 -8.91 -5.15 8.79
N GLU A 482 -9.96 -4.92 8.00
CA GLU A 482 -10.14 -5.58 6.70
C GLU A 482 -9.22 -4.99 5.60
N TYR A 483 -8.90 -3.69 5.70
CA TYR A 483 -8.06 -2.96 4.76
C TYR A 483 -7.20 -1.90 5.49
N PRO A 484 -5.93 -1.68 5.10
CA PRO A 484 -5.15 -2.49 4.15
C PRO A 484 -5.01 -3.93 4.62
N ILE A 485 -4.94 -4.86 3.66
CA ILE A 485 -4.81 -6.27 4.02
C ILE A 485 -3.48 -6.54 4.72
N ASN A 486 -3.54 -7.27 5.83
CA ASN A 486 -2.33 -7.64 6.55
C ASN A 486 -1.65 -8.84 5.89
N THR A 487 -0.43 -8.63 5.38
CA THR A 487 0.43 -9.67 4.82
C THR A 487 1.73 -9.84 5.60
N ASP A 488 1.75 -9.37 6.85
CA ASP A 488 2.90 -9.51 7.74
C ASP A 488 3.15 -10.99 8.05
N ARG A 489 4.44 -11.34 8.07
CA ARG A 489 4.87 -12.69 8.42
C ARG A 489 5.53 -12.69 9.78
N VAL A 490 5.31 -13.76 10.54
CA VAL A 490 6.01 -13.95 11.81
C VAL A 490 7.51 -13.94 11.57
N ARG A 491 8.24 -13.10 12.30
CA ARG A 491 9.71 -13.10 12.24
C ARG A 491 10.25 -14.37 12.87
N PRO A 492 11.30 -14.99 12.29
CA PRO A 492 11.98 -16.09 12.96
C PRO A 492 12.51 -15.63 14.32
N PRO A 493 12.46 -16.47 15.35
CA PRO A 493 12.94 -16.10 16.68
C PRO A 493 14.45 -15.85 16.74
N ASP A 494 15.20 -16.26 15.70
CA ASP A 494 16.64 -16.11 15.57
C ASP A 494 17.06 -15.00 14.59
N ASP A 495 16.14 -14.11 14.19
CA ASP A 495 16.40 -12.98 13.27
C ASP A 495 17.11 -11.80 13.98
N ASP A 496 17.07 -11.77 15.29
CA ASP A 496 17.70 -10.74 16.11
C ASP A 496 19.04 -11.23 16.69
N LEU A 497 20.12 -10.64 16.22
CA LEU A 497 21.46 -10.92 16.78
C LEU A 497 21.70 -10.02 18.00
N TYR A 498 21.50 -10.54 19.20
CA TYR A 498 21.75 -9.84 20.46
C TYR A 498 23.23 -9.78 20.80
N ILE A 499 23.98 -8.98 20.04
CA ILE A 499 25.42 -8.78 20.26
C ILE A 499 25.68 -7.29 20.53
N SER A 500 26.47 -6.98 21.56
CA SER A 500 26.90 -5.60 21.80
C SER A 500 27.73 -5.08 20.64
N GLN A 501 27.74 -3.76 20.42
CA GLN A 501 28.46 -3.14 19.33
C GLN A 501 29.98 -3.44 19.38
N ASP A 502 30.53 -3.56 20.59
CA ASP A 502 31.94 -3.91 20.81
C ASP A 502 32.23 -5.38 20.49
N ALA A 503 31.32 -6.30 20.79
CA ALA A 503 31.46 -7.70 20.45
C ALA A 503 31.28 -7.97 18.94
N MET A 504 30.59 -7.12 18.21
CA MET A 504 30.38 -7.24 16.76
C MET A 504 31.69 -7.28 15.97
N ILE A 505 32.70 -6.54 16.41
CA ILE A 505 34.03 -6.52 15.78
C ILE A 505 34.68 -7.90 15.84
N TRP A 506 34.62 -8.54 17.00
CA TRP A 506 35.20 -9.88 17.20
C TRP A 506 34.46 -10.95 16.40
N VAL A 507 33.15 -10.86 16.31
CA VAL A 507 32.33 -11.75 15.48
C VAL A 507 32.71 -11.61 14.01
N LYS A 508 32.85 -10.37 13.50
CA LYS A 508 33.29 -10.12 12.12
C LYS A 508 34.69 -10.69 11.85
N ILE A 509 35.63 -10.46 12.77
CA ILE A 509 36.99 -11.03 12.65
C ILE A 509 36.94 -12.58 12.60
N GLY A 510 36.15 -13.18 13.46
CA GLY A 510 35.94 -14.62 13.52
C GLY A 510 35.46 -15.21 12.20
N PHE A 511 34.35 -14.70 11.69
CA PHE A 511 33.70 -15.22 10.49
C PHE A 511 34.41 -14.85 9.18
N ILE A 512 34.93 -13.61 9.07
CA ILE A 512 35.54 -13.13 7.83
C ILE A 512 37.01 -13.60 7.69
N TRP A 513 37.74 -13.74 8.79
CA TRP A 513 39.18 -14.02 8.75
C TRP A 513 39.58 -15.36 9.37
N LEU A 514 39.16 -15.63 10.61
CA LEU A 514 39.65 -16.82 11.33
C LEU A 514 39.11 -18.13 10.74
N ILE A 515 37.80 -18.20 10.46
CA ILE A 515 37.22 -19.44 9.90
C ILE A 515 37.75 -19.73 8.48
N PRO A 516 37.76 -18.77 7.53
CA PRO A 516 38.34 -19.01 6.21
C PRO A 516 39.82 -19.38 6.26
N LEU A 517 40.60 -18.73 7.15
CA LEU A 517 42.02 -19.06 7.34
C LEU A 517 42.20 -20.48 7.86
N ALA A 518 41.41 -20.89 8.84
CA ALA A 518 41.44 -22.26 9.39
C ALA A 518 41.11 -23.32 8.32
N ILE A 519 40.05 -23.04 7.52
CA ILE A 519 39.70 -23.93 6.39
C ILE A 519 40.82 -23.99 5.34
N MET A 520 41.44 -22.85 5.03
CA MET A 520 42.55 -22.79 4.09
C MET A 520 43.75 -23.61 4.59
N VAL A 521 44.16 -23.42 5.85
CA VAL A 521 45.26 -24.19 6.46
C VAL A 521 44.93 -25.67 6.49
N TRP A 522 43.73 -26.04 6.90
CA TRP A 522 43.28 -27.43 6.90
C TRP A 522 43.36 -28.07 5.49
N SER A 523 42.89 -27.33 4.47
CA SER A 523 42.91 -27.77 3.07
C SER A 523 44.35 -27.98 2.57
N ILE A 524 45.26 -27.06 2.89
CA ILE A 524 46.69 -27.19 2.53
C ILE A 524 47.28 -28.43 3.18
N VAL A 525 47.08 -28.63 4.48
CA VAL A 525 47.58 -29.81 5.20
C VAL A 525 47.02 -31.11 4.62
N PHE A 526 45.73 -31.11 4.29
CA PHE A 526 45.07 -32.26 3.66
C PHE A 526 45.66 -32.57 2.28
N LEU A 527 45.88 -31.56 1.44
CA LEU A 527 46.50 -31.73 0.12
C LEU A 527 47.95 -32.23 0.20
N ILE A 528 48.75 -31.72 1.16
CA ILE A 528 50.11 -32.18 1.39
C ILE A 528 50.12 -33.65 1.82
N LYS A 529 49.26 -34.06 2.76
CA LYS A 529 49.13 -35.45 3.18
C LYS A 529 48.70 -36.38 2.05
N ARG A 530 47.77 -35.92 1.19
CA ARG A 530 47.33 -36.70 0.01
C ARG A 530 48.42 -36.86 -1.04
N LYS A 531 49.28 -35.83 -1.22
CA LYS A 531 50.36 -35.86 -2.20
C LYS A 531 51.57 -36.73 -1.73
N ARG A 532 51.63 -37.00 -0.40
CA ARG A 532 52.68 -37.84 0.19
C ARG A 532 52.29 -39.34 0.33
N ARG A 533 51.06 -39.68 -0.01
CA ARG A 533 50.57 -41.03 -0.23
C ARG A 533 50.61 -41.38 -1.74
#